data_7cf64fb0b7d92d1625b35ac9a22fac6b
#
_entry.id   7cf64fb0b7d92d1625b35ac9a22fac6b
#
_cell.length_a   1.000
_cell.length_b   1.000
_cell.length_c   1.000
_cell.angle_alpha   90.00
_cell.angle_beta   90.00
_cell.angle_gamma   90.00
#
_symmetry.space_group_name_H-M   'P 1'
#
loop_
_entity.id
_entity.type
_entity.pdbx_description
1 polymer ?
#
loop_
_entity_poly.entity_id
_entity_poly.type
_entity_poly.pdbx_seq_one_letter_code
_entity_poly.pdbx_strand_id
1 'polypeptide(L)'
;MNPVTAILIGAGARGQIYARYAQEHPEELRIIAVAEPKADRRALMCRAYGIPADRAFSNWEDLMARPQMADAALICTLDDMHTEPTLAALKQGYHVLLEKPMSNSETECRAIAAAAEEAQRVLSVCHV
;
A
#
# COMPACT_ATOMS: atom_id res chain seq x y z
N MET A 1 -8.21 3.77 -21.31
CA MET A 1 -7.67 2.85 -20.28
C MET A 1 -8.17 3.25 -18.90
N ASN A 2 -8.57 2.25 -18.11
CA ASN A 2 -8.97 2.52 -16.74
C ASN A 2 -7.72 2.77 -15.88
N PRO A 3 -7.78 3.70 -14.92
CA PRO A 3 -6.65 3.90 -14.03
C PRO A 3 -6.40 2.67 -13.16
N VAL A 4 -5.14 2.48 -12.77
CA VAL A 4 -4.78 1.49 -11.77
C VAL A 4 -5.34 1.97 -10.43
N THR A 5 -5.99 1.08 -9.68
CA THR A 5 -6.46 1.40 -8.35
C THR A 5 -5.48 0.88 -7.31
N ALA A 6 -5.32 1.63 -6.23
CA ALA A 6 -4.37 1.27 -5.18
C ALA A 6 -4.93 1.55 -3.80
N ILE A 7 -4.49 0.73 -2.85
CA ILE A 7 -4.67 1.01 -1.43
C ILE A 7 -3.36 1.56 -0.87
N LEU A 8 -3.45 2.48 0.08
CA LEU A 8 -2.27 3.07 0.72
C LEU A 8 -2.17 2.56 2.15
N ILE A 9 -1.07 1.90 2.47
CA ILE A 9 -0.79 1.42 3.82
C ILE A 9 0.35 2.25 4.39
N GLY A 10 0.01 3.13 5.33
CA GLY A 10 0.93 4.11 5.88
C GLY A 10 0.86 5.44 5.13
N ALA A 11 0.38 6.48 5.80
CA ALA A 11 0.19 7.81 5.22
C ALA A 11 1.10 8.86 5.87
N GLY A 12 2.32 8.47 6.21
CA GLY A 12 3.37 9.40 6.62
C GLY A 12 3.93 10.13 5.41
N ALA A 13 5.10 10.78 5.57
CA ALA A 13 5.66 11.62 4.52
C ALA A 13 5.82 10.89 3.18
N ARG A 14 6.36 9.67 3.20
CA ARG A 14 6.58 8.91 1.95
C ARG A 14 5.27 8.45 1.32
N GLY A 15 4.33 7.99 2.13
CA GLY A 15 3.02 7.59 1.61
C GLY A 15 2.31 8.74 0.94
N GLN A 16 2.37 9.93 1.53
CA GLN A 16 1.77 11.12 0.94
C GLN A 16 2.46 11.53 -0.36
N ILE A 17 3.80 11.39 -0.43
CA ILE A 17 4.55 11.71 -1.65
C ILE A 17 4.16 10.79 -2.81
N TYR A 18 4.12 9.49 -2.57
CA TYR A 18 3.75 8.54 -3.63
C TYR A 18 2.29 8.70 -4.05
N ALA A 19 1.40 8.93 -3.08
CA ALA A 19 -0.02 9.11 -3.37
C ALA A 19 -0.27 10.38 -4.20
N ARG A 20 0.61 11.37 -4.09
CA ARG A 20 0.47 12.61 -4.86
C ARG A 20 0.43 12.37 -6.36
N TYR A 21 1.07 11.32 -6.83
CA TYR A 21 1.00 10.94 -8.24
C TYR A 21 -0.46 10.78 -8.70
N ALA A 22 -1.31 10.23 -7.83
CA ALA A 22 -2.72 10.07 -8.16
C ALA A 22 -3.47 11.40 -8.27
N GLN A 23 -3.03 12.42 -7.54
CA GLN A 23 -3.62 13.75 -7.68
C GLN A 23 -3.20 14.41 -9.00
N GLU A 24 -1.97 14.21 -9.41
CA GLU A 24 -1.42 14.80 -10.64
C GLU A 24 -1.85 14.03 -11.88
N HIS A 25 -2.06 12.71 -11.74
CA HIS A 25 -2.38 11.82 -12.85
C HIS A 25 -3.56 10.91 -12.51
N PRO A 26 -4.76 11.49 -12.27
CA PRO A 26 -5.93 10.67 -11.88
C PRO A 26 -6.38 9.70 -12.97
N GLU A 27 -5.98 9.95 -14.22
CA GLU A 27 -6.26 9.04 -15.32
C GLU A 27 -5.38 7.78 -15.29
N GLU A 28 -4.31 7.79 -14.49
CA GLU A 28 -3.38 6.66 -14.42
C GLU A 28 -3.46 5.92 -13.09
N LEU A 29 -3.70 6.64 -11.98
CA LEU A 29 -3.69 6.06 -10.64
C LEU A 29 -4.76 6.68 -9.77
N ARG A 30 -5.49 5.84 -9.03
CA ARG A 30 -6.48 6.28 -8.05
C ARG A 30 -6.25 5.58 -6.72
N ILE A 31 -6.16 6.36 -5.63
CA ILE A 31 -6.06 5.82 -4.27
C ILE A 31 -7.50 5.68 -3.74
N ILE A 32 -7.91 4.45 -3.43
CA ILE A 32 -9.30 4.17 -3.08
C ILE A 32 -9.51 3.73 -1.62
N ALA A 33 -8.44 3.47 -0.90
CA ALA A 33 -8.51 3.08 0.51
C ALA A 33 -7.21 3.45 1.20
N VAL A 34 -7.27 3.64 2.51
CA VAL A 34 -6.09 3.97 3.32
C VAL A 34 -6.14 3.24 4.66
N ALA A 35 -4.97 2.78 5.11
CA ALA A 35 -4.77 2.28 6.46
C ALA A 35 -3.68 3.14 7.11
N GLU A 36 -4.04 3.86 8.17
CA GLU A 36 -3.13 4.78 8.86
C GLU A 36 -3.57 4.91 10.31
N PRO A 37 -2.68 4.61 11.27
CA PRO A 37 -3.03 4.70 12.69
C PRO A 37 -3.37 6.13 13.18
N LYS A 38 -2.71 7.14 12.60
CA LYS A 38 -2.95 8.52 13.03
C LYS A 38 -4.19 9.08 12.37
N ALA A 39 -5.17 9.46 13.19
CA ALA A 39 -6.47 9.91 12.72
C ALA A 39 -6.38 11.15 11.83
N ASP A 40 -5.50 12.08 12.16
CA ASP A 40 -5.34 13.31 11.37
C ASP A 40 -4.79 13.03 9.96
N ARG A 41 -3.81 12.12 9.86
CA ARG A 41 -3.26 11.72 8.56
C ARG A 41 -4.29 10.95 7.75
N ARG A 42 -5.02 10.07 8.41
CA ARG A 42 -6.08 9.29 7.76
C ARG A 42 -7.18 10.19 7.21
N ALA A 43 -7.61 11.17 8.00
CA ALA A 43 -8.61 12.15 7.56
C ALA A 43 -8.11 12.99 6.39
N LEU A 44 -6.84 13.38 6.42
CA LEU A 44 -6.23 14.13 5.33
C LEU A 44 -6.29 13.35 4.01
N MET A 45 -5.98 12.05 4.05
CA MET A 45 -6.03 11.21 2.86
C MET A 45 -7.45 11.04 2.35
N CYS A 46 -8.42 10.89 3.26
CA CYS A 46 -9.82 10.77 2.86
C CYS A 46 -10.29 12.01 2.11
N ARG A 47 -9.93 13.20 2.59
CA ARG A 47 -10.29 14.44 1.92
C ARG A 47 -9.57 14.63 0.60
N ALA A 48 -8.27 14.32 0.58
CA ALA A 48 -7.46 14.55 -0.62
C ALA A 48 -7.84 13.64 -1.78
N TYR A 49 -8.26 12.41 -1.50
CA TYR A 49 -8.49 11.40 -2.52
C TYR A 49 -9.95 10.92 -2.61
N GLY A 50 -10.83 11.54 -1.85
CA GLY A 50 -12.25 11.17 -1.89
C GLY A 50 -12.51 9.77 -1.36
N ILE A 51 -11.75 9.33 -0.35
CA ILE A 51 -11.89 7.98 0.22
C ILE A 51 -13.07 7.98 1.19
N PRO A 52 -14.07 7.11 0.98
CA PRO A 52 -15.20 7.02 1.91
C PRO A 52 -14.78 6.41 3.26
N ALA A 53 -15.57 6.70 4.29
CA ALA A 53 -15.26 6.29 5.65
C ALA A 53 -15.12 4.77 5.80
N ASP A 54 -15.89 3.99 5.02
CA ASP A 54 -15.83 2.52 5.08
C ASP A 54 -14.59 1.94 4.40
N ARG A 55 -13.76 2.78 3.79
CA ARG A 55 -12.47 2.38 3.21
C ARG A 55 -11.29 3.08 3.87
N ALA A 56 -11.51 3.65 5.05
CA ALA A 56 -10.47 4.26 5.86
C ALA A 56 -10.30 3.41 7.13
N PHE A 57 -9.11 2.88 7.32
CA PHE A 57 -8.82 1.92 8.39
C PHE A 57 -7.73 2.47 9.30
N SER A 58 -7.81 2.17 10.60
CA SER A 58 -6.79 2.59 11.55
C SER A 58 -5.55 1.69 11.51
N ASN A 59 -5.67 0.48 10.94
CA ASN A 59 -4.55 -0.44 10.82
C ASN A 59 -4.67 -1.25 9.52
N TRP A 60 -3.53 -1.81 9.08
CA TRP A 60 -3.50 -2.57 7.84
C TRP A 60 -4.21 -3.92 7.96
N GLU A 61 -4.25 -4.48 9.17
CA GLU A 61 -4.88 -5.80 9.39
C GLU A 61 -6.36 -5.76 9.07
N ASP A 62 -7.06 -4.71 9.52
CA ASP A 62 -8.49 -4.56 9.24
C ASP A 62 -8.75 -4.37 7.74
N LEU A 63 -7.88 -3.64 7.05
CA LEU A 63 -8.01 -3.48 5.61
C LEU A 63 -7.80 -4.82 4.89
N MET A 64 -6.79 -5.57 5.28
CA MET A 64 -6.48 -6.85 4.66
C MET A 64 -7.50 -7.95 4.99
N ALA A 65 -8.28 -7.77 6.05
CA ALA A 65 -9.39 -8.67 6.37
C ALA A 65 -10.54 -8.54 5.37
N ARG A 66 -10.58 -7.44 4.60
CA ARG A 66 -11.59 -7.23 3.55
C ARG A 66 -11.14 -7.91 2.26
N PRO A 67 -12.08 -8.30 1.40
CA PRO A 67 -11.70 -8.82 0.07
C PRO A 67 -10.87 -7.81 -0.71
N GLN A 68 -10.05 -8.31 -1.62
CA GLN A 68 -9.22 -7.45 -2.46
C GLN A 68 -10.09 -6.38 -3.15
N MET A 69 -9.72 -5.13 -3.00
CA MET A 69 -10.53 -4.01 -3.50
C MET A 69 -9.82 -3.15 -4.54
N ALA A 70 -8.56 -3.46 -4.84
CA ALA A 70 -7.75 -2.65 -5.76
C ALA A 70 -6.73 -3.53 -6.47
N ASP A 71 -6.05 -2.97 -7.47
CA ASP A 71 -5.02 -3.68 -8.23
C ASP A 71 -3.70 -3.76 -7.46
N ALA A 72 -3.37 -2.71 -6.73
CA ALA A 72 -2.05 -2.57 -6.12
C ALA A 72 -2.15 -2.07 -4.68
N ALA A 73 -1.08 -2.31 -3.93
CA ALA A 73 -0.91 -1.80 -2.57
C ALA A 73 0.40 -1.02 -2.50
N LEU A 74 0.33 0.19 -1.95
CA LEU A 74 1.50 1.02 -1.66
C LEU A 74 1.84 0.81 -0.19
N ILE A 75 2.96 0.17 0.09
CA ILE A 75 3.37 -0.15 1.46
C ILE A 75 4.39 0.87 1.91
N CYS A 76 3.95 1.81 2.75
CA CYS A 76 4.73 2.96 3.20
C CYS A 76 4.75 3.06 4.72
N THR A 77 4.72 1.92 5.40
CA THR A 77 4.81 1.83 6.85
C THR A 77 6.25 2.10 7.33
N LEU A 78 6.47 2.10 8.64
CA LEU A 78 7.81 2.21 9.19
C LEU A 78 8.65 1.00 8.77
N ASP A 79 9.97 1.19 8.72
CA ASP A 79 10.92 0.23 8.15
C ASP A 79 10.77 -1.20 8.71
N ASP A 80 10.55 -1.33 10.01
CA ASP A 80 10.42 -2.63 10.66
C ASP A 80 9.02 -3.23 10.54
N MET A 81 8.10 -2.53 9.86
CA MET A 81 6.70 -2.96 9.71
C MET A 81 6.33 -3.28 8.26
N HIS A 82 7.31 -3.48 7.39
CA HIS A 82 7.05 -3.69 5.96
C HIS A 82 6.63 -5.12 5.62
N THR A 83 7.19 -6.10 6.32
CA THR A 83 7.11 -7.51 5.91
C THR A 83 5.69 -8.06 5.96
N GLU A 84 5.04 -7.96 7.10
CA GLU A 84 3.72 -8.58 7.28
C GLU A 84 2.65 -8.03 6.35
N PRO A 85 2.48 -6.69 6.23
CA PRO A 85 1.49 -6.17 5.29
C PRO A 85 1.84 -6.49 3.84
N THR A 86 3.12 -6.54 3.50
CA THR A 86 3.54 -6.91 2.14
C THR A 86 3.16 -8.34 1.81
N LEU A 87 3.46 -9.28 2.71
CA LEU A 87 3.10 -10.69 2.50
C LEU A 87 1.59 -10.87 2.40
N ALA A 88 0.84 -10.18 3.26
CA ALA A 88 -0.63 -10.24 3.23
C ALA A 88 -1.18 -9.71 1.92
N ALA A 89 -0.65 -8.59 1.44
CA ALA A 89 -1.09 -7.99 0.19
C ALA A 89 -0.82 -8.90 -1.01
N LEU A 90 0.39 -9.45 -1.09
CA LEU A 90 0.75 -10.37 -2.18
C LEU A 90 -0.12 -11.62 -2.17
N LYS A 91 -0.35 -12.19 -1.00
CA LYS A 91 -1.18 -13.38 -0.85
C LYS A 91 -2.60 -13.12 -1.31
N GLN A 92 -3.12 -11.92 -1.07
CA GLN A 92 -4.48 -11.57 -1.46
C GLN A 92 -4.62 -11.25 -2.95
N GLY A 93 -3.51 -11.00 -3.64
CA GLY A 93 -3.51 -10.76 -5.08
C GLY A 93 -3.17 -9.34 -5.51
N TYR A 94 -2.70 -8.50 -4.60
CA TYR A 94 -2.25 -7.16 -4.94
C TYR A 94 -0.86 -7.17 -5.57
N HIS A 95 -0.65 -6.33 -6.57
CA HIS A 95 0.71 -5.90 -6.92
C HIS A 95 1.19 -4.97 -5.81
N VAL A 96 2.49 -4.93 -5.54
CA VAL A 96 3.00 -4.16 -4.40
C VAL A 96 4.11 -3.21 -4.82
N LEU A 97 3.96 -1.96 -4.40
CA LEU A 97 5.05 -0.98 -4.39
C LEU A 97 5.46 -0.81 -2.93
N LEU A 98 6.68 -1.21 -2.62
CA LEU A 98 7.17 -1.28 -1.25
C LEU A 98 8.22 -0.21 -1.01
N GLU A 99 8.07 0.56 0.06
CA GLU A 99 9.08 1.55 0.47
C GLU A 99 10.34 0.84 0.96
N LYS A 100 11.49 1.41 0.68
CA LYS A 100 12.78 0.88 1.14
C LYS A 100 12.97 1.14 2.64
N PRO A 101 13.76 0.34 3.34
CA PRO A 101 14.33 -0.93 2.89
C PRO A 101 13.25 -2.00 2.83
N MET A 102 13.42 -2.96 1.92
CA MET A 102 12.47 -4.06 1.77
C MET A 102 12.21 -4.76 3.10
N SER A 103 13.28 -5.06 3.83
CA SER A 103 13.26 -5.56 5.19
C SER A 103 14.66 -5.44 5.78
N ASN A 104 14.77 -5.49 7.11
CA ASN A 104 16.05 -5.53 7.81
C ASN A 104 16.61 -6.95 7.90
N SER A 105 15.89 -7.95 7.43
CA SER A 105 16.25 -9.37 7.49
C SER A 105 16.34 -9.95 6.10
N GLU A 106 17.47 -10.62 5.80
CA GLU A 106 17.62 -11.33 4.54
C GLU A 106 16.57 -12.41 4.35
N THR A 107 16.24 -13.12 5.44
CA THR A 107 15.20 -14.15 5.41
C THR A 107 13.85 -13.57 5.03
N GLU A 108 13.50 -12.41 5.58
CA GLU A 108 12.25 -11.74 5.24
C GLU A 108 12.25 -11.21 3.81
N CYS A 109 13.36 -10.67 3.35
CA CYS A 109 13.47 -10.23 1.96
C CYS A 109 13.25 -11.38 0.97
N ARG A 110 13.81 -12.55 1.28
CA ARG A 110 13.62 -13.75 0.46
C ARG A 110 12.17 -14.22 0.51
N ALA A 111 11.54 -14.16 1.68
CA ALA A 111 10.13 -14.53 1.83
C ALA A 111 9.22 -13.63 1.01
N ILE A 112 9.49 -12.32 1.00
CA ILE A 112 8.72 -11.35 0.21
C ILE A 112 8.88 -11.64 -1.29
N ALA A 113 10.12 -11.84 -1.75
CA ALA A 113 10.38 -12.14 -3.16
C ALA A 113 9.71 -13.44 -3.59
N ALA A 114 9.78 -14.48 -2.76
CA ALA A 114 9.14 -15.75 -3.05
C ALA A 114 7.62 -15.62 -3.10
N ALA A 115 7.05 -14.83 -2.19
CA ALA A 115 5.60 -14.59 -2.17
C ALA A 115 5.13 -13.88 -3.44
N ALA A 116 5.89 -12.91 -3.93
CA ALA A 116 5.57 -12.20 -5.18
C ALA A 116 5.61 -13.15 -6.37
N GLU A 117 6.62 -14.00 -6.44
CA GLU A 117 6.77 -14.98 -7.51
C GLU A 117 5.64 -16.01 -7.47
N GLU A 118 5.33 -16.54 -6.30
CA GLU A 118 4.26 -17.51 -6.13
C GLU A 118 2.90 -16.93 -6.51
N ALA A 119 2.64 -15.69 -6.11
CA ALA A 119 1.39 -14.99 -6.42
C ALA A 119 1.33 -14.50 -7.86
N GLN A 120 2.44 -14.52 -8.58
CA GLN A 120 2.55 -13.96 -9.93
C GLN A 120 2.14 -12.48 -9.96
N ARG A 121 2.67 -11.72 -9.01
CA ARG A 121 2.40 -10.28 -8.89
C ARG A 121 3.69 -9.49 -8.99
N VAL A 122 3.56 -8.25 -9.46
CA VAL A 122 4.69 -7.34 -9.55
C VAL A 122 5.02 -6.82 -8.15
N LEU A 123 6.28 -6.92 -7.79
CA LEU A 123 6.82 -6.32 -6.57
C LEU A 123 7.90 -5.34 -6.99
N SER A 124 7.71 -4.07 -6.65
CA SER A 124 8.69 -3.04 -6.92
C SER A 124 9.11 -2.39 -5.60
N VAL A 125 10.40 -2.24 -5.40
CA VAL A 125 10.93 -1.59 -4.19
C VAL A 125 11.45 -0.22 -4.57
N CYS A 126 10.99 0.81 -3.84
CA CYS A 126 11.40 2.18 -4.12
C CYS A 126 12.79 2.43 -3.53
N HIS A 127 13.74 2.76 -4.40
CA HIS A 127 15.08 3.19 -4.01
C HIS A 127 15.21 4.66 -4.39
N VAL A 128 15.33 5.49 -3.37
CA VAL A 128 15.47 6.94 -3.56
C VAL A 128 16.88 7.38 -3.23
#